data_68624936ebc24a9d3d4a28e85ca49821
#
_entry.id   68624936ebc24a9d3d4a28e85ca49821
#
_cell.length_a   1.000
_cell.length_b   1.000
_cell.length_c   1.000
_cell.angle_alpha   90.00
_cell.angle_beta   90.00
_cell.angle_gamma   90.00
#
_symmetry.space_group_name_H-M   'P 1'
#
loop_
_entity.id
_entity.type
_entity.pdbx_description
1 polymer ?
#
loop_
_entity_poly.entity_id
_entity_poly.type
_entity_poly.pdbx_seq_one_letter_code
_entity_poly.pdbx_strand_id
1 'polypeptide(L)' 'MKEEFVEYEFIFEIHNAGDQAFLKSLLDAKGITYFIQGEYVAPFVFHAVPMRLMVKKDQASKVRQLLKDFKLSSSYDGLK' A
#
# COMPACT_ATOMS: atom_id res chain seq x y z
N MET A 1 -3.80 1.81 -31.09
CA MET A 1 -4.11 2.30 -29.85
C MET A 1 -2.90 2.68 -29.07
N LYS A 2 -3.07 3.68 -28.31
CA LYS A 2 -1.98 4.20 -27.63
C LYS A 2 -1.82 3.53 -26.33
N GLU A 3 -0.63 3.15 -25.98
CA GLU A 3 -0.43 2.59 -24.71
C GLU A 3 -0.29 3.63 -23.72
N GLU A 4 -0.84 3.42 -22.55
CA GLU A 4 -0.71 4.36 -21.50
C GLU A 4 0.15 3.82 -20.45
N PHE A 5 1.12 4.56 -19.98
CA PHE A 5 1.93 4.15 -18.87
C PHE A 5 1.37 4.70 -17.62
N VAL A 6 1.13 3.85 -16.68
CA VAL A 6 0.63 4.28 -15.38
C VAL A 6 1.78 4.17 -14.42
N GLU A 7 2.15 5.27 -13.81
CA GLU A 7 3.23 5.27 -12.85
C GLU A 7 2.69 5.09 -11.47
N TYR A 8 3.37 4.27 -10.69
CA TYR A 8 3.00 4.03 -9.31
C TYR A 8 4.10 4.51 -8.40
N GLU A 9 3.69 4.95 -7.24
CA GLU A 9 4.62 5.48 -6.26
C GLU A 9 4.56 4.66 -5.00
N PHE A 10 5.70 4.37 -4.42
CA PHE A 10 5.76 3.63 -3.17
C PHE A 10 5.24 4.49 -2.04
N ILE A 11 4.35 3.93 -1.23
CA ILE A 11 3.78 4.66 -0.12
C ILE A 11 4.25 4.10 1.21
N PHE A 12 4.27 2.77 1.34
CA PHE A 12 4.34 2.20 2.66
C PHE A 12 4.66 0.71 2.61
N GLU A 13 5.50 0.25 3.52
CA GLU A 13 5.79 -1.17 3.60
C GLU A 13 4.80 -1.84 4.53
N ILE A 14 4.25 -2.97 4.09
CA ILE A 14 3.26 -3.69 4.85
C ILE A 14 3.92 -4.89 5.48
N HIS A 15 3.79 -5.01 6.78
CA HIS A 15 4.49 -6.07 7.51
C HIS A 15 3.58 -7.13 8.09
N ASN A 16 2.29 -6.98 7.98
CA ASN A 16 1.39 -8.00 8.50
C ASN A 16 0.09 -8.03 7.73
N ALA A 17 -0.63 -9.13 7.87
CA ALA A 17 -1.84 -9.35 7.13
C ALA A 17 -2.98 -8.42 7.54
N GLY A 18 -2.98 -8.01 8.78
CA GLY A 18 -4.02 -7.11 9.26
C GLY A 18 -3.95 -5.76 8.57
N ASP A 19 -2.75 -5.21 8.46
CA ASP A 19 -2.56 -3.94 7.78
C ASP A 19 -2.87 -4.08 6.29
N GLN A 20 -2.49 -5.22 5.71
CA GLN A 20 -2.78 -5.48 4.31
C GLN A 20 -4.29 -5.44 4.07
N ALA A 21 -5.04 -6.15 4.87
CA ALA A 21 -6.48 -6.22 4.70
C ALA A 21 -7.12 -4.85 4.90
N PHE A 22 -6.66 -4.12 5.90
CA PHE A 22 -7.19 -2.80 6.18
C PHE A 22 -6.95 -1.86 5.00
N LEU A 23 -5.73 -1.87 4.47
CA LEU A 23 -5.40 -0.97 3.37
C LEU A 23 -6.17 -1.32 2.11
N LYS A 24 -6.34 -2.59 1.83
CA LYS A 24 -7.11 -2.99 0.66
C LYS A 24 -8.55 -2.52 0.79
N SER A 25 -9.14 -2.70 1.95
CA SER A 25 -10.51 -2.27 2.16
C SER A 25 -10.66 -0.76 2.06
N LEU A 26 -9.74 -0.05 2.67
CA LEU A 26 -9.79 1.40 2.67
C LEU A 26 -9.63 1.96 1.27
N LEU A 27 -8.64 1.49 0.56
CA LEU A 27 -8.34 2.04 -0.76
C LEU A 27 -9.40 1.65 -1.77
N ASP A 28 -9.93 0.45 -1.65
CA ASP A 28 -11.03 0.03 -2.52
C ASP A 28 -12.25 0.91 -2.27
N ALA A 29 -12.54 1.19 -1.03
CA ALA A 29 -13.71 2.02 -0.69
C ALA A 29 -13.54 3.43 -1.20
N LYS A 30 -12.31 3.91 -1.33
CA LYS A 30 -12.07 5.26 -1.79
C LYS A 30 -11.81 5.35 -3.29
N GLY A 31 -11.87 4.23 -3.98
CA GLY A 31 -11.66 4.22 -5.42
C GLY A 31 -10.24 4.51 -5.84
N ILE A 32 -9.29 4.19 -5.01
CA ILE A 32 -7.88 4.43 -5.31
C ILE A 32 -7.31 3.31 -6.16
N THR A 33 -6.51 3.65 -7.13
CA THR A 33 -5.84 2.67 -7.95
C THR A 33 -4.51 2.33 -7.30
N TYR A 34 -4.33 1.08 -6.93
CA TYR A 34 -3.14 0.65 -6.21
C TYR A 34 -2.85 -0.82 -6.47
N PHE A 35 -1.68 -1.26 -6.07
CA PHE A 35 -1.42 -2.69 -5.98
C PHE A 35 -0.44 -2.91 -4.84
N ILE A 36 -0.34 -4.14 -4.39
CA ILE A 36 0.58 -4.47 -3.32
C ILE A 36 1.65 -5.37 -3.89
N GLN A 37 2.86 -4.85 -3.98
CA GLN A 37 3.97 -5.56 -4.54
C GLN A 37 4.39 -6.65 -3.58
N GLY A 38 4.62 -7.83 -4.07
CA GLY A 38 5.03 -8.95 -3.23
C GLY A 38 3.88 -9.68 -2.57
N GLU A 39 2.66 -9.28 -2.85
CA GLU A 39 1.49 -9.85 -2.19
C GLU A 39 1.38 -11.36 -2.41
N TYR A 40 1.67 -11.81 -3.61
CA TYR A 40 1.48 -13.21 -3.91
C TYR A 40 2.65 -14.08 -3.47
N VAL A 41 3.76 -13.46 -3.16
CA VAL A 41 4.93 -14.19 -2.70
C VAL A 41 4.98 -14.27 -1.19
N ALA A 42 4.49 -13.27 -0.53
CA ALA A 42 4.58 -13.16 0.92
C ALA A 42 4.10 -14.38 1.69
N PRO A 43 3.02 -15.04 1.28
CA PRO A 43 2.58 -16.21 2.03
C PRO A 43 3.60 -17.34 2.05
N PHE A 44 4.52 -17.34 1.10
CA PHE A 44 5.50 -18.40 1.03
C PHE A 44 6.84 -18.02 1.64
N VAL A 45 7.17 -16.75 1.57
CA VAL A 45 8.46 -16.29 2.09
C VAL A 45 8.30 -14.99 2.84
N PHE A 46 7.37 -14.96 3.72
CA PHE A 46 6.96 -13.69 4.31
C PHE A 46 8.04 -12.97 5.08
N HIS A 47 9.04 -13.65 5.57
CA HIS A 47 10.10 -12.96 6.27
C HIS A 47 11.07 -12.30 5.32
N ALA A 48 11.16 -12.82 4.12
CA ALA A 48 12.15 -12.35 3.18
C ALA A 48 11.62 -11.29 2.23
N VAL A 49 10.32 -11.25 2.03
CA VAL A 49 9.74 -10.38 1.02
C VAL A 49 8.67 -9.50 1.63
N PRO A 50 9.02 -8.32 2.06
CA PRO A 50 8.00 -7.44 2.62
C PRO A 50 7.09 -6.98 1.51
N MET A 51 5.83 -6.75 1.85
CA MET A 51 4.88 -6.25 0.88
C MET A 51 5.00 -4.74 0.82
N ARG A 52 4.79 -4.18 -0.35
CA ARG A 52 4.89 -2.75 -0.54
C ARG A 52 3.63 -2.21 -1.17
N LEU A 53 3.07 -1.18 -0.57
CA LEU A 53 1.90 -0.55 -1.14
C LEU A 53 2.34 0.43 -2.19
N MET A 54 1.87 0.23 -3.42
CA MET A 54 2.17 1.09 -4.55
C MET A 54 0.87 1.71 -5.01
N VAL A 55 0.84 3.02 -5.13
CA VAL A 55 -0.37 3.74 -5.50
C VAL A 55 -0.12 4.55 -6.75
N LYS A 56 -1.13 4.66 -7.60
CA LYS A 56 -1.03 5.45 -8.80
C LYS A 56 -0.50 6.83 -8.44
N LYS A 57 0.44 7.29 -9.20
CA LYS A 57 1.19 8.49 -8.83
C LYS A 57 0.33 9.70 -8.55
N ASP A 58 -0.68 9.93 -9.36
CA ASP A 58 -1.52 11.09 -9.19
C ASP A 58 -2.47 10.98 -8.00
N GLN A 59 -2.52 9.82 -7.36
CA GLN A 59 -3.34 9.62 -6.17
C GLN A 59 -2.50 9.46 -4.92
N ALA A 60 -1.20 9.48 -5.06
CA ALA A 60 -0.30 9.21 -3.94
C ALA A 60 -0.46 10.21 -2.81
N SER A 61 -0.58 11.49 -3.15
CA SER A 61 -0.72 12.52 -2.15
C SER A 61 -1.99 12.34 -1.34
N LYS A 62 -3.07 11.98 -2.02
CA LYS A 62 -4.33 11.74 -1.37
C LYS A 62 -4.23 10.56 -0.40
N VAL A 63 -3.55 9.51 -0.83
CA VAL A 63 -3.39 8.34 0.02
C VAL A 63 -2.54 8.66 1.23
N ARG A 64 -1.48 9.42 1.07
CA ARG A 64 -0.67 9.79 2.21
C ARG A 64 -1.48 10.59 3.23
N GLN A 65 -2.36 11.45 2.72
CA GLN A 65 -3.20 12.23 3.59
C GLN A 65 -4.18 11.34 4.34
N LEU A 66 -4.77 10.37 3.64
CA LEU A 66 -5.68 9.44 4.28
C LEU A 66 -4.98 8.63 5.37
N LEU A 67 -3.79 8.19 5.10
CA LEU A 67 -3.09 7.34 6.05
C LEU A 67 -2.61 8.08 7.27
N LYS A 68 -2.50 9.38 7.19
CA LYS A 68 -2.13 10.14 8.37
C LYS A 68 -3.19 10.07 9.44
N ASP A 69 -4.42 9.82 9.06
CA ASP A 69 -5.51 9.78 10.01
C ASP A 69 -5.68 8.43 10.66
N PHE A 70 -4.92 7.42 10.23
CA PHE A 70 -5.07 6.09 10.77
C PHE A 70 -3.77 5.60 11.34
N LYS A 71 -3.82 4.84 12.41
CA LYS A 71 -2.64 4.25 12.97
C LYS A 71 -2.58 2.82 12.56
N LEU A 72 -1.52 2.48 11.83
CA LEU A 72 -1.32 1.11 11.40
C LEU A 72 -0.37 0.45 12.36
N SER A 73 -0.54 -0.83 12.53
CA SER A 73 0.16 -1.54 13.55
C SER A 73 1.66 -1.57 13.36
N SER A 74 2.13 -1.39 12.18
CA SER A 74 3.54 -1.57 11.94
C SER A 74 4.29 -0.33 11.55
N SER A 75 3.65 0.76 11.22
CA SER A 75 4.43 1.83 10.67
C SER A 75 4.62 3.03 11.53
N TYR A 76 3.68 3.32 12.37
CA TYR A 76 3.76 4.55 13.09
C TYR A 76 4.70 4.56 14.24
N ASP A 77 5.13 3.40 14.65
CA ASP A 77 6.09 3.35 15.69
C ASP A 77 7.32 4.08 15.31
N GLY A 78 7.69 3.97 14.09
CA GLY A 78 8.89 4.60 13.65
C GLY A 78 8.77 6.09 13.50
N LEU A 79 7.57 6.58 13.61
CA LEU A 79 7.34 7.97 13.40
C LEU A 79 7.26 8.78 14.66
N LYS A 80 7.42 8.14 15.75
CA LYS A 80 7.30 8.86 17.00
C LYS A 80 8.26 9.95 17.15
#